data_e7ec2de242c9ac1c3cf399884a54c7b4
#
_entry.id   e7ec2de242c9ac1c3cf399884a54c7b4
#
_cell.length_a   1.000
_cell.length_b   1.000
_cell.length_c   1.000
_cell.angle_alpha   90.00
_cell.angle_beta   90.00
_cell.angle_gamma   90.00
#
_symmetry.space_group_name_H-M   'P 1'
#
loop_
_entity.id
_entity.type
_entity.pdbx_description
1 polymer ?
#
loop_
_entity_poly.entity_id
_entity_poly.type
_entity_poly.pdbx_seq_one_letter_code
_entity_poly.pdbx_strand_id
1 'polypeptide(L)'
;MINKKFYIDYLSQQTKEDGRPYETALSDFCDYLLDLFSVKAFDGTLDGFKNWQQQRLQAKPKFGVLAMAWLNDVSQAMDRGQWLDVFGMLYEDMYLTAGKASKTGQFFTPQSVSDLMSSIIGSGKNEATSAKIEGTTVNDCAAGSGRLLLAHFIEASKLNHSAGRTFQYVAQDSDPLVCKMCALNMMVHGMNGRVICQDTLAMSTPSVEYFINEVRYPFSTPYYSVRIKSGNPAK
;
A
#
# COMPACT_ATOMS: atom_id res chain seq x y z
N MET A 1 -5.56 -15.63 -10.91
CA MET A 1 -6.21 -15.63 -9.57
C MET A 1 -5.11 -15.76 -8.55
N ILE A 2 -5.06 -14.89 -7.53
CA ILE A 2 -4.03 -14.93 -6.48
C ILE A 2 -4.11 -16.25 -5.69
N ASN A 3 -2.96 -16.82 -5.38
CA ASN A 3 -2.88 -17.97 -4.49
C ASN A 3 -2.76 -17.51 -3.03
N LYS A 4 -3.88 -17.09 -2.42
CA LYS A 4 -3.95 -16.65 -1.02
C LYS A 4 -3.34 -17.67 -0.06
N LYS A 5 -3.57 -18.97 -0.31
CA LYS A 5 -3.05 -20.07 0.52
C LYS A 5 -1.51 -20.05 0.58
N PHE A 6 -0.85 -19.75 -0.53
CA PHE A 6 0.61 -19.63 -0.57
C PHE A 6 1.13 -18.60 0.43
N TYR A 7 0.52 -17.40 0.49
CA TYR A 7 0.92 -16.35 1.44
C TYR A 7 0.67 -16.78 2.89
N ILE A 8 -0.50 -17.36 3.16
CA ILE A 8 -0.86 -17.82 4.50
C ILE A 8 0.11 -18.91 4.99
N ASP A 9 0.39 -19.90 4.17
CA ASP A 9 1.30 -21.00 4.51
C ASP A 9 2.73 -20.47 4.79
N TYR A 10 3.21 -19.54 3.96
CA TYR A 10 4.51 -18.90 4.17
C TYR A 10 4.61 -18.11 5.47
N LEU A 11 3.64 -17.24 5.74
CA LEU A 11 3.61 -16.44 6.97
C LEU A 11 3.42 -17.32 8.21
N SER A 12 2.56 -18.35 8.12
CA SER A 12 2.34 -19.30 9.21
C SER A 12 3.59 -20.11 9.54
N GLN A 13 4.38 -20.47 8.53
CA GLN A 13 5.64 -21.18 8.76
C GLN A 13 6.63 -20.32 9.54
N GLN A 14 6.72 -19.01 9.23
CA GLN A 14 7.59 -18.09 9.96
C GLN A 14 7.28 -18.03 11.45
N THR A 15 5.99 -17.95 11.80
CA THR A 15 5.55 -17.85 13.19
C THR A 15 5.67 -19.16 13.95
N LYS A 16 5.47 -20.30 13.28
CA LYS A 16 5.67 -21.63 13.90
C LYS A 16 7.13 -21.84 14.32
N GLU A 17 8.08 -21.42 13.48
CA GLU A 17 9.51 -21.54 13.78
C GLU A 17 9.90 -20.67 14.99
N ASP A 18 9.29 -19.50 15.12
CA ASP A 18 9.62 -18.49 16.14
C ASP A 18 8.71 -18.55 17.38
N GLY A 19 7.65 -19.38 17.37
CA GLY A 19 6.65 -19.46 18.44
C GLY A 19 5.81 -18.19 18.63
N ARG A 20 5.71 -17.33 17.58
CA ARG A 20 5.00 -16.04 17.62
C ARG A 20 3.60 -16.12 17.02
N PRO A 21 2.68 -15.22 17.38
CA PRO A 21 1.38 -15.12 16.74
C PRO A 21 1.48 -14.82 15.24
N TYR A 22 0.56 -15.37 14.43
CA TYR A 22 0.53 -15.16 12.98
C TYR A 22 0.44 -13.68 12.58
N GLU A 23 -0.25 -12.88 13.37
CA GLU A 23 -0.39 -11.43 13.15
C GLU A 23 0.96 -10.71 13.11
N THR A 24 1.93 -11.20 13.89
CA THR A 24 3.29 -10.61 13.87
C THR A 24 4.01 -10.85 12.57
N ALA A 25 3.78 -11.98 11.88
CA ALA A 25 4.40 -12.27 10.60
C ALA A 25 3.93 -11.32 9.50
N LEU A 26 2.66 -10.93 9.49
CA LEU A 26 2.16 -9.95 8.54
C LEU A 26 2.79 -8.56 8.79
N SER A 27 2.86 -8.13 10.05
CA SER A 27 3.55 -6.89 10.41
C SER A 27 5.02 -6.91 10.02
N ASP A 28 5.73 -8.01 10.33
CA ASP A 28 7.14 -8.18 9.99
C ASP A 28 7.37 -8.17 8.47
N PHE A 29 6.44 -8.73 7.70
CA PHE A 29 6.51 -8.69 6.24
C PHE A 29 6.27 -7.29 5.70
N CYS A 30 5.30 -6.54 6.24
CA CYS A 30 5.11 -5.14 5.89
C CYS A 30 6.36 -4.30 6.23
N ASP A 31 6.96 -4.50 7.41
CA ASP A 31 8.17 -3.79 7.82
C ASP A 31 9.37 -4.15 6.92
N TYR A 32 9.51 -5.41 6.54
CA TYR A 32 10.52 -5.84 5.58
C TYR A 32 10.36 -5.15 4.23
N LEU A 33 9.15 -5.03 3.71
CA LEU A 33 8.88 -4.36 2.43
C LEU A 33 9.11 -2.84 2.52
N LEU A 34 8.65 -2.21 3.61
CA LEU A 34 8.91 -0.79 3.84
C LEU A 34 10.41 -0.49 3.93
N ASP A 35 11.18 -1.36 4.58
CA ASP A 35 12.64 -1.25 4.63
C ASP A 35 13.25 -1.47 3.24
N LEU A 36 12.76 -2.46 2.47
CA LEU A 36 13.23 -2.77 1.11
C LEU A 36 13.06 -1.60 0.14
N PHE A 37 11.99 -0.81 0.29
CA PHE A 37 11.67 0.32 -0.57
C PHE A 37 11.94 1.68 0.08
N SER A 38 12.60 1.71 1.24
CA SER A 38 12.90 2.95 1.95
C SER A 38 13.99 3.77 1.24
N VAL A 39 13.73 5.06 1.05
CA VAL A 39 14.68 5.99 0.42
C VAL A 39 15.86 6.33 1.35
N LYS A 40 15.75 6.10 2.66
CA LYS A 40 16.79 6.48 3.65
C LYS A 40 18.15 5.77 3.46
N ALA A 41 18.14 4.58 2.84
CA ALA A 41 19.36 3.81 2.61
C ALA A 41 19.98 4.06 1.22
N PHE A 42 19.49 5.08 0.52
CA PHE A 42 19.86 5.36 -0.85
C PHE A 42 20.91 6.46 -0.91
N ASP A 43 22.07 6.18 -1.50
CA ASP A 43 23.20 7.12 -1.64
C ASP A 43 23.04 8.10 -2.81
N GLY A 44 21.86 8.11 -3.46
CA GLY A 44 21.56 8.94 -4.62
C GLY A 44 21.96 8.31 -5.96
N THR A 45 22.60 7.14 -5.96
CA THR A 45 22.98 6.42 -7.18
C THR A 45 22.08 5.22 -7.45
N LEU A 46 21.81 4.93 -8.73
CA LEU A 46 20.99 3.78 -9.12
C LEU A 46 21.65 2.45 -8.69
N ASP A 47 22.96 2.38 -8.77
CA ASP A 47 23.71 1.17 -8.40
C ASP A 47 23.73 0.97 -6.88
N GLY A 48 23.85 2.03 -6.10
CA GLY A 48 23.70 1.99 -4.65
C GLY A 48 22.34 1.47 -4.24
N PHE A 49 21.27 1.92 -4.88
CA PHE A 49 19.91 1.44 -4.64
C PHE A 49 19.75 -0.05 -4.97
N LYS A 50 20.22 -0.49 -6.14
CA LYS A 50 20.15 -1.90 -6.54
C LYS A 50 20.93 -2.80 -5.58
N ASN A 51 22.14 -2.41 -5.22
CA ASN A 51 22.97 -3.15 -4.28
C ASN A 51 22.32 -3.25 -2.91
N TRP A 52 21.73 -2.16 -2.41
CA TRP A 52 21.02 -2.13 -1.16
C TRP A 52 19.78 -3.04 -1.17
N GLN A 53 18.96 -2.99 -2.23
CA GLN A 53 17.81 -3.89 -2.38
C GLN A 53 18.24 -5.35 -2.41
N GLN A 54 19.30 -5.68 -3.15
CA GLN A 54 19.81 -7.05 -3.25
C GLN A 54 20.27 -7.57 -1.89
N GLN A 55 20.98 -6.75 -1.11
CA GLN A 55 21.39 -7.12 0.26
C GLN A 55 20.17 -7.39 1.16
N ARG A 56 19.12 -6.59 1.07
CA ARG A 56 17.90 -6.79 1.86
C ARG A 56 17.14 -8.05 1.47
N LEU A 57 17.04 -8.35 0.17
CA LEU A 57 16.43 -9.59 -0.31
C LEU A 57 17.19 -10.82 0.20
N GLN A 58 18.52 -10.74 0.28
CA GLN A 58 19.35 -11.84 0.79
C GLN A 58 19.30 -11.98 2.31
N ALA A 59 19.11 -10.88 3.06
CA ALA A 59 19.09 -10.89 4.51
C ALA A 59 17.92 -11.70 5.11
N LYS A 60 16.77 -11.72 4.44
CA LYS A 60 15.59 -12.50 4.83
C LYS A 60 15.03 -13.25 3.61
N PRO A 61 15.64 -14.37 3.18
CA PRO A 61 15.30 -15.04 1.92
C PRO A 61 13.82 -15.43 1.80
N LYS A 62 13.21 -15.85 2.89
CA LYS A 62 11.78 -16.23 2.92
C LYS A 62 10.90 -15.03 2.58
N PHE A 63 11.13 -13.87 3.19
CA PHE A 63 10.41 -12.65 2.84
C PHE A 63 10.75 -12.14 1.44
N GLY A 64 11.97 -12.37 0.96
CA GLY A 64 12.36 -12.07 -0.42
C GLY A 64 11.52 -12.82 -1.44
N VAL A 65 11.30 -14.13 -1.24
CA VAL A 65 10.42 -14.94 -2.11
C VAL A 65 8.99 -14.42 -2.07
N LEU A 66 8.49 -14.09 -0.89
CA LEU A 66 7.14 -13.57 -0.71
C LEU A 66 6.97 -12.17 -1.36
N ALA A 67 8.00 -11.33 -1.27
CA ALA A 67 8.03 -10.00 -1.91
C ALA A 67 7.96 -10.11 -3.43
N MET A 68 8.74 -11.03 -4.02
CA MET A 68 8.71 -11.28 -5.47
C MET A 68 7.37 -11.81 -5.94
N ALA A 69 6.74 -12.72 -5.17
CA ALA A 69 5.40 -13.21 -5.48
C ALA A 69 4.37 -12.07 -5.42
N TRP A 70 4.43 -11.23 -4.39
CA TRP A 70 3.55 -10.07 -4.24
C TRP A 70 3.69 -9.08 -5.39
N LEU A 71 4.92 -8.70 -5.77
CA LEU A 71 5.17 -7.80 -6.90
C LEU A 71 4.61 -8.37 -8.21
N ASN A 72 4.83 -9.68 -8.45
CA ASN A 72 4.33 -10.35 -9.65
C ASN A 72 2.80 -10.40 -9.67
N ASP A 73 2.15 -10.73 -8.56
CA ASP A 73 0.68 -10.82 -8.49
C ASP A 73 0.02 -9.46 -8.71
N VAL A 74 0.58 -8.38 -8.11
CA VAL A 74 0.09 -7.02 -8.31
C VAL A 74 0.32 -6.57 -9.75
N SER A 75 1.51 -6.81 -10.32
CA SER A 75 1.79 -6.48 -11.73
C SER A 75 0.80 -7.16 -12.67
N GLN A 76 0.54 -8.45 -12.50
CA GLN A 76 -0.44 -9.17 -13.30
C GLN A 76 -1.88 -8.65 -13.14
N ALA A 77 -2.25 -8.15 -11.96
CA ALA A 77 -3.55 -7.52 -11.77
C ALA A 77 -3.61 -6.18 -12.53
N MET A 78 -2.58 -5.36 -12.41
CA MET A 78 -2.49 -4.07 -13.11
C MET A 78 -2.48 -4.22 -14.62
N ASP A 79 -1.81 -5.22 -15.17
CA ASP A 79 -1.81 -5.54 -16.60
C ASP A 79 -3.23 -5.84 -17.13
N ARG A 80 -4.13 -6.31 -16.27
CA ARG A 80 -5.55 -6.53 -16.57
C ARG A 80 -6.44 -5.31 -16.26
N GLY A 81 -5.84 -4.16 -15.88
CA GLY A 81 -6.58 -2.98 -15.47
C GLY A 81 -7.32 -3.16 -14.13
N GLN A 82 -6.78 -3.99 -13.25
CA GLN A 82 -7.34 -4.28 -11.93
C GLN A 82 -6.34 -3.88 -10.84
N TRP A 83 -6.85 -3.60 -9.65
CA TRP A 83 -6.03 -3.47 -8.45
C TRP A 83 -6.05 -4.77 -7.62
N LEU A 84 -5.08 -4.93 -6.75
CA LEU A 84 -4.94 -6.09 -5.88
C LEU A 84 -4.44 -5.70 -4.49
N ASP A 85 -5.25 -5.95 -3.47
CA ASP A 85 -4.91 -5.74 -2.07
C ASP A 85 -4.60 -7.08 -1.37
N VAL A 86 -3.36 -7.54 -1.49
CA VAL A 86 -2.91 -8.79 -0.85
C VAL A 86 -2.95 -8.67 0.67
N PHE A 87 -2.53 -7.52 1.21
CA PHE A 87 -2.43 -7.33 2.66
C PHE A 87 -3.80 -7.31 3.32
N GLY A 88 -4.77 -6.59 2.75
CA GLY A 88 -6.13 -6.58 3.27
C GLY A 88 -6.78 -7.95 3.23
N MET A 89 -6.54 -8.75 2.19
CA MET A 89 -7.03 -10.13 2.13
C MET A 89 -6.41 -11.02 3.22
N LEU A 90 -5.13 -10.84 3.52
CA LEU A 90 -4.45 -11.60 4.59
C LEU A 90 -4.91 -11.13 5.96
N TYR A 91 -5.07 -9.83 6.15
CA TYR A 91 -5.57 -9.24 7.38
C TYR A 91 -6.99 -9.73 7.70
N GLU A 92 -7.90 -9.71 6.71
CA GLU A 92 -9.26 -10.23 6.87
C GLU A 92 -9.27 -11.71 7.28
N ASP A 93 -8.41 -12.54 6.69
CA ASP A 93 -8.27 -13.94 7.02
C ASP A 93 -7.86 -14.16 8.49
N MET A 94 -6.88 -13.40 8.96
CA MET A 94 -6.41 -13.44 10.34
C MET A 94 -7.51 -13.09 11.34
N TYR A 95 -8.27 -12.04 11.06
CA TYR A 95 -9.31 -11.55 11.97
C TYR A 95 -10.58 -12.40 11.93
N LEU A 96 -10.98 -12.88 10.74
CA LEU A 96 -12.14 -13.76 10.59
C LEU A 96 -11.91 -15.12 11.28
N THR A 97 -10.71 -15.70 11.10
CA THR A 97 -10.37 -17.01 11.68
C THR A 97 -10.20 -16.94 13.20
N ALA A 98 -9.73 -15.82 13.73
CA ALA A 98 -9.47 -15.65 15.16
C ALA A 98 -10.70 -15.21 15.98
N GLY A 99 -11.87 -15.05 15.36
CA GLY A 99 -13.07 -14.52 16.04
C GLY A 99 -12.89 -13.09 16.59
N LYS A 100 -11.88 -12.39 16.13
CA LYS A 100 -11.52 -11.03 16.59
C LYS A 100 -12.29 -9.92 15.87
N ALA A 101 -12.90 -10.21 14.72
CA ALA A 101 -13.64 -9.23 13.92
C ALA A 101 -14.71 -8.46 14.70
N SER A 102 -15.34 -9.11 15.70
CA SER A 102 -16.33 -8.47 16.57
C SER A 102 -15.73 -7.51 17.60
N LYS A 103 -14.41 -7.56 17.85
CA LYS A 103 -13.77 -6.75 18.90
C LYS A 103 -13.16 -5.44 18.38
N THR A 104 -12.76 -5.37 17.13
CA THR A 104 -12.09 -4.19 16.57
C THR A 104 -13.00 -3.33 15.70
N GLY A 105 -14.13 -3.88 15.22
CA GLY A 105 -15.05 -3.15 14.34
C GLY A 105 -14.43 -2.70 12.99
N GLN A 106 -13.24 -3.19 12.68
CA GLN A 106 -12.56 -2.86 11.43
C GLN A 106 -12.97 -3.82 10.32
N PHE A 107 -13.63 -3.28 9.30
CA PHE A 107 -14.01 -4.01 8.10
C PHE A 107 -13.47 -3.26 6.89
N PHE A 108 -12.74 -3.95 6.03
CA PHE A 108 -12.35 -3.36 4.75
C PHE A 108 -13.52 -3.40 3.77
N THR A 109 -13.64 -2.33 2.99
CA THR A 109 -14.65 -2.25 1.93
C THR A 109 -14.43 -3.38 0.92
N PRO A 110 -15.45 -4.20 0.61
CA PRO A 110 -15.33 -5.24 -0.41
C PRO A 110 -14.92 -4.66 -1.77
N GLN A 111 -14.13 -5.42 -2.55
CA GLN A 111 -13.62 -4.96 -3.84
C GLN A 111 -14.74 -4.48 -4.78
N SER A 112 -15.81 -5.25 -4.89
CA SER A 112 -16.96 -4.90 -5.74
C SER A 112 -17.63 -3.57 -5.35
N VAL A 113 -17.65 -3.25 -4.06
CA VAL A 113 -18.19 -1.97 -3.56
C VAL A 113 -17.23 -0.82 -3.88
N SER A 114 -15.93 -1.03 -3.69
CA SER A 114 -14.91 -0.03 -4.02
C SER A 114 -14.93 0.30 -5.53
N ASP A 115 -15.03 -0.71 -6.38
CA ASP A 115 -15.10 -0.56 -7.83
C ASP A 115 -16.39 0.17 -8.25
N LEU A 116 -17.53 -0.18 -7.65
CA LEU A 116 -18.80 0.50 -7.91
C LEU A 116 -18.75 1.98 -7.52
N MET A 117 -18.27 2.30 -6.31
CA MET A 117 -18.14 3.68 -5.84
C MET A 117 -17.22 4.49 -6.76
N SER A 118 -16.09 3.90 -7.17
CA SER A 118 -15.16 4.55 -8.07
C SER A 118 -15.77 4.83 -9.45
N SER A 119 -16.53 3.88 -9.99
CA SER A 119 -17.24 4.05 -11.27
C SER A 119 -18.28 5.16 -11.20
N ILE A 120 -19.02 5.28 -10.10
CA ILE A 120 -20.01 6.35 -9.90
C ILE A 120 -19.31 7.73 -9.85
N ILE A 121 -18.21 7.85 -9.12
CA ILE A 121 -17.43 9.09 -9.03
C ILE A 121 -16.81 9.43 -10.38
N GLY A 122 -16.28 8.44 -11.11
CA GLY A 122 -15.66 8.60 -12.42
C GLY A 122 -16.62 9.02 -13.51
N SER A 123 -17.84 8.47 -13.53
CA SER A 123 -18.85 8.73 -14.57
C SER A 123 -19.40 10.16 -14.57
N GLY A 124 -19.22 10.91 -13.49
CA GLY A 124 -19.63 12.33 -13.41
C GLY A 124 -18.66 13.32 -14.06
N LYS A 125 -17.51 12.86 -14.57
CA LYS A 125 -16.49 13.75 -15.15
C LYS A 125 -16.56 13.70 -16.69
N ASN A 126 -17.27 14.67 -17.27
CA ASN A 126 -17.23 14.90 -18.72
C ASN A 126 -15.82 15.26 -19.18
N GLU A 127 -15.48 14.92 -20.44
CA GLU A 127 -14.15 15.13 -21.09
C GLU A 127 -13.60 16.57 -20.97
N ALA A 128 -14.46 17.57 -20.74
CA ALA A 128 -14.06 18.97 -20.54
C ALA A 128 -13.27 19.23 -19.23
N THR A 129 -13.17 18.26 -18.34
CA THR A 129 -12.55 18.41 -17.02
C THR A 129 -11.07 17.96 -16.99
N SER A 130 -10.58 17.34 -18.06
CA SER A 130 -9.22 16.75 -18.12
C SER A 130 -8.09 17.79 -17.90
N ALA A 131 -8.30 19.03 -18.30
CA ALA A 131 -7.29 20.08 -18.17
C ALA A 131 -7.17 20.69 -16.75
N LYS A 132 -8.13 20.41 -15.85
CA LYS A 132 -8.15 20.95 -14.47
C LYS A 132 -7.77 19.94 -13.39
N ILE A 133 -7.38 18.72 -13.76
CA ILE A 133 -7.19 17.62 -12.80
C ILE A 133 -5.77 17.60 -12.22
N GLU A 134 -4.83 18.26 -12.84
CA GLU A 134 -3.44 18.30 -12.36
C GLU A 134 -3.37 18.96 -10.98
N GLY A 135 -2.81 18.22 -10.01
CA GLY A 135 -2.70 18.66 -8.61
C GLY A 135 -3.97 18.43 -7.76
N THR A 136 -5.01 17.78 -8.30
CA THR A 136 -6.19 17.44 -7.50
C THR A 136 -5.85 16.40 -6.42
N THR A 137 -6.23 16.70 -5.18
CA THR A 137 -6.09 15.77 -4.06
C THR A 137 -7.32 14.87 -3.95
N VAL A 138 -7.07 13.57 -3.82
CA VAL A 138 -8.08 12.56 -3.48
C VAL A 138 -7.77 12.08 -2.06
N ASN A 139 -8.69 12.34 -1.13
CA ASN A 139 -8.48 12.05 0.28
C ASN A 139 -9.47 10.99 0.78
N ASP A 140 -8.94 10.05 1.57
CA ASP A 140 -9.71 9.08 2.35
C ASP A 140 -9.27 9.15 3.81
N CYS A 141 -10.16 9.61 4.69
CA CYS A 141 -9.89 9.84 6.09
C CYS A 141 -10.05 8.59 6.99
N ALA A 142 -10.44 7.47 6.43
CA ALA A 142 -10.57 6.16 7.07
C ALA A 142 -10.16 5.06 6.08
N ALA A 143 -8.97 5.21 5.51
CA ALA A 143 -8.55 4.54 4.28
C ALA A 143 -8.43 3.02 4.40
N GLY A 144 -8.30 2.48 5.61
CA GLY A 144 -8.01 1.06 5.75
C GLY A 144 -6.75 0.68 4.99
N SER A 145 -6.79 -0.42 4.25
CA SER A 145 -5.69 -0.83 3.36
C SER A 145 -5.60 -0.03 2.04
N GLY A 146 -6.47 0.97 1.85
CA GLY A 146 -6.47 1.87 0.69
C GLY A 146 -7.36 1.44 -0.47
N ARG A 147 -8.29 0.50 -0.29
CA ARG A 147 -9.10 -0.09 -1.38
C ARG A 147 -9.90 0.92 -2.20
N LEU A 148 -10.50 1.93 -1.55
CA LEU A 148 -11.23 2.99 -2.26
C LEU A 148 -10.30 3.84 -3.12
N LEU A 149 -9.12 4.19 -2.60
CA LEU A 149 -8.12 4.94 -3.35
C LEU A 149 -7.54 4.13 -4.51
N LEU A 150 -7.28 2.82 -4.32
CA LEU A 150 -6.83 1.91 -5.38
C LEU A 150 -7.86 1.82 -6.51
N ALA A 151 -9.14 1.62 -6.16
CA ALA A 151 -10.21 1.56 -7.14
C ALA A 151 -10.32 2.88 -7.94
N HIS A 152 -10.25 4.03 -7.25
CA HIS A 152 -10.22 5.33 -7.92
C HIS A 152 -9.01 5.48 -8.84
N PHE A 153 -7.81 5.07 -8.39
CA PHE A 153 -6.60 5.15 -9.19
C PHE A 153 -6.69 4.34 -10.48
N ILE A 154 -7.18 3.10 -10.41
CA ILE A 154 -7.35 2.24 -11.59
C ILE A 154 -8.40 2.81 -12.54
N GLU A 155 -9.54 3.30 -12.02
CA GLU A 155 -10.57 3.91 -12.86
C GLU A 155 -10.06 5.17 -13.57
N ALA A 156 -9.35 6.05 -12.85
CA ALA A 156 -8.71 7.23 -13.43
C ALA A 156 -7.64 6.86 -14.47
N SER A 157 -6.91 5.76 -14.28
CA SER A 157 -5.88 5.29 -15.19
C SER A 157 -6.43 4.75 -16.51
N LYS A 158 -7.69 4.28 -16.55
CA LYS A 158 -8.37 3.89 -17.79
C LYS A 158 -8.61 5.10 -18.70
N LEU A 159 -8.84 6.27 -18.12
CA LEU A 159 -9.08 7.52 -18.84
C LEU A 159 -7.77 8.24 -19.18
N ASN A 160 -6.76 8.09 -18.35
CA ASN A 160 -5.47 8.75 -18.51
C ASN A 160 -4.35 7.89 -17.91
N HIS A 161 -3.48 7.34 -18.74
CA HIS A 161 -2.30 6.55 -18.33
C HIS A 161 -1.34 7.29 -17.37
N SER A 162 -1.49 8.61 -17.24
CA SER A 162 -0.72 9.44 -16.32
C SER A 162 -1.43 9.73 -14.99
N ALA A 163 -2.51 9.01 -14.67
CA ALA A 163 -3.33 9.28 -13.47
C ALA A 163 -2.52 9.35 -12.17
N GLY A 164 -1.51 8.51 -12.00
CA GLY A 164 -0.60 8.56 -10.86
C GLY A 164 0.24 9.84 -10.77
N ARG A 165 0.34 10.63 -11.86
CA ARG A 165 1.00 11.94 -11.90
C ARG A 165 0.02 13.09 -11.75
N THR A 166 -1.25 12.84 -12.04
CA THR A 166 -2.32 13.83 -12.09
C THR A 166 -2.93 14.06 -10.71
N PHE A 167 -3.08 12.97 -9.94
CA PHE A 167 -3.69 13.02 -8.61
C PHE A 167 -2.64 12.94 -7.51
N GLN A 168 -2.93 13.62 -6.38
CA GLN A 168 -2.23 13.43 -5.11
C GLN A 168 -3.17 12.68 -4.17
N TYR A 169 -2.77 11.47 -3.77
CA TYR A 169 -3.58 10.65 -2.88
C TYR A 169 -3.18 10.89 -1.43
N VAL A 170 -4.17 11.08 -0.56
CA VAL A 170 -3.97 11.22 0.88
C VAL A 170 -4.83 10.18 1.58
N ALA A 171 -4.19 9.24 2.24
CA ALA A 171 -4.83 8.23 3.06
C ALA A 171 -4.60 8.53 4.54
N GLN A 172 -5.59 8.35 5.37
CA GLN A 172 -5.49 8.52 6.82
C GLN A 172 -6.13 7.33 7.51
N ASP A 173 -5.48 6.81 8.55
CA ASP A 173 -6.02 5.78 9.42
C ASP A 173 -5.36 5.86 10.80
N SER A 174 -6.00 5.34 11.82
CA SER A 174 -5.46 5.32 13.18
C SER A 174 -4.63 4.07 13.49
N ASP A 175 -4.83 2.99 12.74
CA ASP A 175 -4.13 1.71 12.95
C ASP A 175 -2.77 1.70 12.23
N PRO A 176 -1.64 1.58 12.96
CA PRO A 176 -0.31 1.60 12.35
C PRO A 176 -0.06 0.46 11.35
N LEU A 177 -0.59 -0.75 11.57
CA LEU A 177 -0.42 -1.87 10.64
C LEU A 177 -1.20 -1.62 9.36
N VAL A 178 -2.41 -1.11 9.49
CA VAL A 178 -3.27 -0.78 8.34
C VAL A 178 -2.64 0.34 7.51
N CYS A 179 -2.06 1.36 8.15
CA CYS A 179 -1.30 2.41 7.46
C CYS A 179 -0.09 1.86 6.68
N LYS A 180 0.65 0.88 7.24
CA LYS A 180 1.75 0.21 6.51
C LYS A 180 1.23 -0.51 5.27
N MET A 181 0.12 -1.25 5.41
CA MET A 181 -0.51 -1.96 4.29
C MET A 181 -0.97 -0.99 3.20
N CYS A 182 -1.62 0.11 3.59
CA CYS A 182 -2.04 1.16 2.66
C CYS A 182 -0.85 1.78 1.92
N ALA A 183 0.23 2.10 2.64
CA ALA A 183 1.44 2.67 2.05
C ALA A 183 2.07 1.74 0.99
N LEU A 184 2.17 0.45 1.30
CA LEU A 184 2.70 -0.56 0.38
C LEU A 184 1.78 -0.76 -0.83
N ASN A 185 0.47 -0.80 -0.63
CA ASN A 185 -0.51 -0.90 -1.71
C ASN A 185 -0.43 0.31 -2.64
N MET A 186 -0.45 1.52 -2.11
CA MET A 186 -0.31 2.74 -2.92
C MET A 186 1.01 2.75 -3.69
N MET A 187 2.11 2.40 -3.02
CA MET A 187 3.44 2.39 -3.61
C MET A 187 3.51 1.46 -4.82
N VAL A 188 3.12 0.20 -4.66
CA VAL A 188 3.28 -0.83 -5.70
C VAL A 188 2.36 -0.61 -6.91
N HIS A 189 1.23 0.08 -6.71
CA HIS A 189 0.35 0.49 -7.82
C HIS A 189 0.83 1.76 -8.54
N GLY A 190 1.93 2.36 -8.11
CA GLY A 190 2.48 3.56 -8.74
C GLY A 190 1.73 4.85 -8.41
N MET A 191 0.94 4.85 -7.36
CA MET A 191 0.24 6.05 -6.88
C MET A 191 1.23 7.03 -6.25
N ASN A 192 0.96 8.34 -6.39
CA ASN A 192 1.69 9.37 -5.65
C ASN A 192 0.84 9.85 -4.48
N GLY A 193 1.48 10.13 -3.37
CA GLY A 193 0.76 10.72 -2.24
C GLY A 193 1.39 10.41 -0.91
N ARG A 194 0.56 10.39 0.10
CA ARG A 194 1.00 10.10 1.47
C ARG A 194 -0.03 9.31 2.25
N VAL A 195 0.45 8.52 3.18
CA VAL A 195 -0.36 7.85 4.19
C VAL A 195 0.01 8.41 5.56
N ILE A 196 -0.98 8.81 6.32
CA ILE A 196 -0.83 9.50 7.61
C ILE A 196 -1.46 8.64 8.69
N CYS A 197 -0.65 8.17 9.64
CA CYS A 197 -1.13 7.40 10.77
C CYS A 197 -1.51 8.36 11.90
N GLN A 198 -2.82 8.61 12.06
CA GLN A 198 -3.38 9.51 13.07
C GLN A 198 -4.84 9.20 13.36
N ASP A 199 -5.31 9.62 14.52
CA ASP A 199 -6.74 9.73 14.80
C ASP A 199 -7.30 10.94 14.04
N THR A 200 -8.02 10.67 12.96
CA THR A 200 -8.56 11.71 12.07
C THR A 200 -9.68 12.53 12.73
N LEU A 201 -10.48 11.89 13.61
CA LEU A 201 -11.56 12.57 14.31
C LEU A 201 -11.03 13.52 15.38
N ALA A 202 -10.00 13.08 16.11
CA ALA A 202 -9.35 13.90 17.12
C ALA A 202 -8.35 14.90 16.52
N MET A 203 -8.06 14.83 15.21
CA MET A 203 -7.01 15.61 14.55
C MET A 203 -5.67 15.52 15.28
N SER A 204 -5.33 14.33 15.75
CA SER A 204 -4.13 14.09 16.54
C SER A 204 -2.86 14.35 15.72
N THR A 205 -1.74 14.61 16.41
CA THR A 205 -0.44 14.66 15.74
C THR A 205 -0.12 13.30 15.12
N PRO A 206 0.25 13.22 13.83
CA PRO A 206 0.60 11.97 13.19
C PRO A 206 1.71 11.22 13.92
N SER A 207 1.52 9.95 14.22
CA SER A 207 2.55 9.08 14.77
C SER A 207 3.62 8.74 13.71
N VAL A 208 3.19 8.57 12.46
CA VAL A 208 4.07 8.36 11.32
C VAL A 208 3.38 8.85 10.04
N GLU A 209 4.19 9.33 9.10
CA GLU A 209 3.77 9.66 7.73
C GLU A 209 4.64 8.88 6.74
N TYR A 210 3.99 8.28 5.74
CA TYR A 210 4.62 7.60 4.61
C TYR A 210 4.42 8.46 3.37
N PHE A 211 5.50 8.87 2.72
CA PHE A 211 5.49 9.61 1.47
C PHE A 211 5.79 8.65 0.33
N ILE A 212 4.86 8.53 -0.60
CA ILE A 212 4.79 7.45 -1.57
C ILE A 212 5.22 7.96 -2.95
N ASN A 213 6.23 7.28 -3.55
CA ASN A 213 6.70 7.52 -4.91
C ASN A 213 7.05 8.99 -5.21
N GLU A 214 7.55 9.75 -4.20
CA GLU A 214 7.95 11.14 -4.35
C GLU A 214 9.16 11.32 -5.27
N VAL A 215 10.07 10.34 -5.25
CA VAL A 215 11.31 10.39 -6.04
C VAL A 215 10.99 9.93 -7.45
N ARG A 216 10.99 10.88 -8.39
CA ARG A 216 10.83 10.62 -9.83
C ARG A 216 12.17 10.80 -10.51
N TYR A 217 12.76 9.71 -10.99
CA TYR A 217 13.90 9.81 -11.88
C TYR A 217 13.41 10.13 -13.29
N PRO A 218 14.16 10.95 -14.06
CA PRO A 218 13.74 11.40 -15.39
C PRO A 218 13.60 10.29 -16.44
N PHE A 219 14.01 9.08 -16.14
CA PHE A 219 14.02 7.94 -17.06
C PHE A 219 13.04 6.84 -16.65
N SER A 220 11.76 7.11 -16.80
CA SER A 220 10.69 6.22 -17.29
C SER A 220 10.21 5.00 -16.52
N THR A 221 10.66 4.61 -15.35
CA THR A 221 9.94 3.60 -14.57
C THR A 221 9.56 4.17 -13.21
N PRO A 222 8.34 3.93 -12.70
CA PRO A 222 8.03 4.30 -11.34
C PRO A 222 8.98 3.51 -10.44
N TYR A 223 9.95 4.19 -9.84
CA TYR A 223 10.69 3.60 -8.75
C TYR A 223 9.74 3.54 -7.56
N TYR A 224 9.34 2.35 -7.21
CA TYR A 224 8.62 2.12 -5.97
C TYR A 224 9.48 2.60 -4.80
N SER A 225 9.02 3.62 -4.12
CA SER A 225 9.77 4.21 -3.02
C SER A 225 8.85 4.71 -1.92
N VAL A 226 9.31 4.56 -0.68
CA VAL A 226 8.64 5.09 0.50
C VAL A 226 9.64 5.89 1.33
N ARG A 227 9.32 7.14 1.65
CA ARG A 227 10.03 7.91 2.65
C ARG A 227 9.19 7.97 3.93
N ILE A 228 9.77 7.56 5.03
CA ILE A 228 9.09 7.47 6.33
C ILE A 228 9.52 8.65 7.20
N LYS A 229 8.54 9.37 7.73
CA LYS A 229 8.73 10.43 8.71
C LYS A 229 8.01 10.05 10.00
N SER A 230 8.77 9.73 11.03
CA SER A 230 8.21 9.50 12.37
C SER A 230 7.73 10.82 12.96
N GLY A 231 6.55 10.84 13.57
CA GLY A 231 6.11 11.96 14.39
C GLY A 231 7.05 12.13 15.58
N ASN A 232 7.18 13.34 16.07
CA ASN A 232 7.82 13.54 17.36
C ASN A 232 6.91 12.90 18.42
N PRO A 233 7.40 12.00 19.29
CA PRO A 233 6.62 11.60 20.43
C PRO A 233 6.27 12.88 21.20
N ALA A 234 4.97 13.10 21.43
CA ALA A 234 4.53 14.20 22.26
C ALA A 234 5.30 14.14 23.59
N LYS A 235 5.99 15.23 23.92
CA LYS A 235 6.67 15.39 25.21
C LYS A 235 5.63 15.44 26.33
#